data_4aeae5ba4c8ceb73b225b4445afd6c9b
#
_entry.id   4aeae5ba4c8ceb73b225b4445afd6c9b
#
_cell.length_a   1.000
_cell.length_b   1.000
_cell.length_c   1.000
_cell.angle_alpha   90.00
_cell.angle_beta   90.00
_cell.angle_gamma   90.00
#
_symmetry.space_group_name_H-M   'P 1'
#
loop_
_entity.id
_entity.type
_entity.pdbx_description
1 polymer ?
#
loop_
_entity_poly.entity_id
_entity_poly.type
_entity_poly.pdbx_seq_one_letter_code
_entity_poly.pdbx_strand_id
1 'polypeptide(L)'
;MAHSTLELVDVEKSFGSVIANSGISVKVDSATVTCILGDNGAGKSTLIKTLSGVHKPSKGKYLVEGVEVDFNSPRDALDAGIATVFQDLATIPLMSIWRNFFIGNEIEKGFGPFKWLDVKKMKEITKQELLAMGIDLRDPNQNIGTLSGGERQAVAIARAVYFGAKVLILDEPTSALGVRQSGIVLKYVLAAKERGIAVIFITHNPNHAFLVGDRFYLLNRGKLVQSMERATADIDELTKAMAGGKDQIGRAHV
;
A
#
# COMPACT_ATOMS: atom_id res chain seq x y z
N MET A 1 4.19 0.77 -26.19
CA MET A 1 4.77 0.14 -24.97
C MET A 1 3.97 0.66 -23.81
N ALA A 2 3.39 -0.20 -22.98
CA ALA A 2 2.69 0.24 -21.78
C ALA A 2 3.73 0.85 -20.83
N HIS A 3 3.58 2.13 -20.49
CA HIS A 3 4.43 2.76 -19.49
C HIS A 3 4.03 2.25 -18.11
N SER A 4 5.03 1.93 -17.27
CA SER A 4 4.78 1.61 -15.86
C SER A 4 4.20 2.83 -15.15
N THR A 5 3.26 2.61 -14.24
CA THR A 5 2.69 3.67 -13.41
C THR A 5 3.73 4.22 -12.42
N LEU A 6 4.59 3.32 -11.89
CA LEU A 6 5.69 3.67 -11.00
C LEU A 6 6.89 2.78 -11.29
N GLU A 7 8.09 3.36 -11.27
CA GLU A 7 9.33 2.62 -11.47
C GLU A 7 10.46 3.17 -10.58
N LEU A 8 11.16 2.27 -9.91
CA LEU A 8 12.44 2.53 -9.27
C LEU A 8 13.54 1.92 -10.12
N VAL A 9 14.61 2.69 -10.39
CA VAL A 9 15.75 2.24 -11.16
C VAL A 9 17.01 2.43 -10.33
N ASP A 10 17.60 1.31 -9.91
CA ASP A 10 18.86 1.23 -9.13
C ASP A 10 18.87 2.14 -7.88
N VAL A 11 17.74 2.17 -7.18
CA VAL A 11 17.55 3.06 -6.03
C VAL A 11 18.32 2.57 -4.81
N GLU A 12 19.11 3.49 -4.23
CA GLU A 12 19.81 3.31 -2.96
C GLU A 12 19.26 4.28 -1.92
N LYS A 13 19.13 3.81 -0.67
CA LYS A 13 18.89 4.67 0.49
C LYS A 13 19.87 4.36 1.59
N SER A 14 20.66 5.37 1.96
CA SER A 14 21.62 5.33 3.05
C SER A 14 21.28 6.32 4.16
N PHE A 15 21.69 6.00 5.39
CA PHE A 15 21.62 6.83 6.58
C PHE A 15 23.03 6.85 7.21
N GLY A 16 23.77 7.90 6.92
CA GLY A 16 25.21 7.96 7.26
C GLY A 16 25.97 6.81 6.59
N SER A 17 26.63 5.98 7.36
CA SER A 17 27.38 4.82 6.87
C SER A 17 26.51 3.55 6.63
N VAL A 18 25.23 3.57 7.04
CA VAL A 18 24.34 2.40 6.90
C VAL A 18 23.57 2.48 5.59
N ILE A 19 23.73 1.51 4.70
CA ILE A 19 22.94 1.37 3.49
C ILE A 19 21.73 0.49 3.81
N ALA A 20 20.54 1.10 3.87
CA ALA A 20 19.29 0.42 4.21
C ALA A 20 18.63 -0.25 2.99
N ASN A 21 18.74 0.36 1.81
CA ASN A 21 18.36 -0.23 0.53
C ASN A 21 19.47 0.02 -0.49
N SER A 22 19.76 -0.96 -1.33
CA SER A 22 20.87 -0.91 -2.31
C SER A 22 20.45 -1.54 -3.63
N GLY A 23 20.50 -0.78 -4.71
CA GLY A 23 20.24 -1.25 -6.06
C GLY A 23 18.80 -1.77 -6.27
N ILE A 24 17.82 -1.08 -5.69
CA ILE A 24 16.42 -1.49 -5.80
C ILE A 24 15.86 -1.06 -7.16
N SER A 25 15.49 -2.03 -7.97
CA SER A 25 14.77 -1.81 -9.24
C SER A 25 13.42 -2.54 -9.20
N VAL A 26 12.33 -1.76 -9.17
CA VAL A 26 10.95 -2.25 -9.07
C VAL A 26 10.12 -1.58 -10.15
N LYS A 27 9.31 -2.36 -10.85
CA LYS A 27 8.35 -1.87 -11.83
C LYS A 27 6.94 -2.21 -11.39
N VAL A 28 6.05 -1.22 -11.42
CA VAL A 28 4.65 -1.33 -11.00
C VAL A 28 3.77 -0.85 -12.14
N ASP A 29 2.95 -1.75 -12.67
CA ASP A 29 2.05 -1.46 -13.79
C ASP A 29 0.63 -1.18 -13.29
N SER A 30 -0.16 -0.39 -14.05
CA SER A 30 -1.57 -0.12 -13.69
C SER A 30 -2.39 -1.41 -13.71
N ALA A 31 -3.44 -1.46 -12.90
CA ALA A 31 -4.31 -2.63 -12.76
C ALA A 31 -3.56 -3.94 -12.43
N THR A 32 -2.45 -3.84 -11.68
CA THR A 32 -1.69 -4.99 -11.18
C THR A 32 -1.42 -4.89 -9.70
N VAL A 33 -1.20 -6.03 -9.04
CA VAL A 33 -0.71 -6.12 -7.67
C VAL A 33 0.75 -6.56 -7.69
N THR A 34 1.64 -5.64 -7.35
CA THR A 34 3.07 -5.92 -7.17
C THR A 34 3.34 -6.19 -5.69
N CYS A 35 3.70 -7.43 -5.37
CA CYS A 35 4.00 -7.83 -4.01
C CYS A 35 5.49 -7.63 -3.70
N ILE A 36 5.79 -7.00 -2.57
CA ILE A 36 7.15 -6.89 -2.02
C ILE A 36 7.20 -7.70 -0.74
N LEU A 37 7.91 -8.82 -0.80
CA LEU A 37 8.03 -9.78 0.29
C LEU A 37 9.39 -9.65 0.98
N GLY A 38 9.43 -9.98 2.26
CA GLY A 38 10.67 -10.03 3.02
C GLY A 38 10.41 -10.11 4.53
N ASP A 39 11.36 -10.67 5.25
CA ASP A 39 11.30 -10.78 6.70
C ASP A 39 11.44 -9.42 7.41
N ASN A 40 11.28 -9.44 8.72
CA ASN A 40 11.58 -8.28 9.56
C ASN A 40 13.06 -7.90 9.42
N GLY A 41 13.32 -6.61 9.24
CA GLY A 41 14.69 -6.13 8.97
C GLY A 41 15.16 -6.25 7.52
N ALA A 42 14.34 -6.76 6.59
CA ALA A 42 14.71 -6.87 5.17
C ALA A 42 14.88 -5.53 4.44
N GLY A 43 14.44 -4.40 5.05
CA GLY A 43 14.49 -3.07 4.44
C GLY A 43 13.15 -2.57 3.88
N LYS A 44 12.04 -3.29 4.11
CA LYS A 44 10.69 -2.95 3.62
C LYS A 44 10.25 -1.56 4.06
N SER A 45 10.37 -1.24 5.36
CA SER A 45 9.93 0.07 5.89
C SER A 45 10.71 1.25 5.31
N THR A 46 12.00 1.06 4.99
CA THR A 46 12.80 2.09 4.30
C THR A 46 12.31 2.28 2.86
N LEU A 47 12.05 1.18 2.16
CA LEU A 47 11.53 1.21 0.80
C LEU A 47 10.16 1.88 0.74
N ILE A 48 9.23 1.56 1.66
CA ILE A 48 7.93 2.21 1.77
C ILE A 48 8.08 3.72 1.98
N LYS A 49 8.94 4.13 2.91
CA LYS A 49 9.21 5.55 3.19
C LYS A 49 9.82 6.27 1.99
N THR A 50 10.61 5.59 1.18
CA THR A 50 11.12 6.14 -0.08
C THR A 50 10.00 6.27 -1.12
N LEU A 51 9.20 5.24 -1.30
CA LEU A 51 8.05 5.25 -2.22
C LEU A 51 7.00 6.30 -1.85
N SER A 52 6.75 6.51 -0.56
CA SER A 52 5.77 7.49 -0.04
C SER A 52 6.31 8.92 0.09
N GLY A 53 7.53 9.20 -0.39
CA GLY A 53 8.13 10.54 -0.34
C GLY A 53 8.58 11.00 1.06
N VAL A 54 8.59 10.12 2.08
CA VAL A 54 9.15 10.43 3.41
C VAL A 54 10.67 10.53 3.35
N HIS A 55 11.30 9.70 2.52
CA HIS A 55 12.75 9.72 2.32
C HIS A 55 13.07 9.87 0.84
N LYS A 56 13.98 10.80 0.52
CA LYS A 56 14.57 10.85 -0.81
C LYS A 56 15.52 9.67 -1.03
N PRO A 57 15.57 9.09 -2.23
CA PRO A 57 16.66 8.21 -2.64
C PRO A 57 18.01 8.90 -2.44
N SER A 58 19.03 8.14 -2.04
CA SER A 58 20.42 8.61 -2.01
C SER A 58 21.08 8.51 -3.38
N LYS A 59 20.64 7.51 -4.19
CA LYS A 59 21.05 7.29 -5.58
C LYS A 59 19.91 6.61 -6.35
N GLY A 60 20.06 6.53 -7.69
CA GLY A 60 19.08 5.93 -8.58
C GLY A 60 18.00 6.90 -8.99
N LYS A 61 16.97 6.38 -9.68
CA LYS A 61 15.87 7.17 -10.21
C LYS A 61 14.53 6.66 -9.71
N TYR A 62 13.65 7.60 -9.44
CA TYR A 62 12.25 7.33 -9.15
C TYR A 62 11.40 7.95 -10.25
N LEU A 63 10.63 7.12 -10.98
CA LEU A 63 9.79 7.58 -12.08
C LEU A 63 8.32 7.31 -11.78
N VAL A 64 7.48 8.28 -12.13
CA VAL A 64 6.02 8.16 -12.10
C VAL A 64 5.52 8.46 -13.51
N GLU A 65 4.78 7.52 -14.10
CA GLU A 65 4.30 7.61 -15.49
C GLU A 65 5.44 7.91 -16.49
N GLY A 66 6.64 7.37 -16.23
CA GLY A 66 7.83 7.56 -17.07
C GLY A 66 8.57 8.89 -16.85
N VAL A 67 8.08 9.75 -15.97
CA VAL A 67 8.72 11.03 -15.63
C VAL A 67 9.51 10.88 -14.32
N GLU A 68 10.78 11.28 -14.32
CA GLU A 68 11.61 11.28 -13.11
C GLU A 68 11.08 12.31 -12.10
N VAL A 69 10.89 11.88 -10.85
CA VAL A 69 10.34 12.71 -9.77
C VAL A 69 11.32 12.78 -8.60
N ASP A 70 11.30 13.91 -7.90
CA ASP A 70 12.07 14.13 -6.67
C ASP A 70 11.13 14.69 -5.59
N PHE A 71 10.53 13.78 -4.81
CA PHE A 71 9.62 14.16 -3.75
C PHE A 71 10.36 14.74 -2.54
N ASN A 72 9.90 15.89 -2.07
CA ASN A 72 10.43 16.57 -0.87
C ASN A 72 9.58 16.24 0.37
N SER A 73 8.38 15.73 0.16
CA SER A 73 7.41 15.42 1.21
C SER A 73 6.46 14.31 0.80
N PRO A 74 5.79 13.65 1.77
CA PRO A 74 4.71 12.70 1.49
C PRO A 74 3.54 13.34 0.74
N ARG A 75 3.36 14.65 0.86
CA ARG A 75 2.32 15.38 0.14
C ARG A 75 2.60 15.43 -1.35
N ASP A 76 3.85 15.61 -1.75
CA ASP A 76 4.24 15.61 -3.16
C ASP A 76 3.94 14.25 -3.81
N ALA A 77 4.21 13.15 -3.09
CA ALA A 77 3.86 11.81 -3.54
C ALA A 77 2.35 11.61 -3.65
N LEU A 78 1.59 12.10 -2.66
CA LEU A 78 0.12 12.03 -2.68
C LEU A 78 -0.46 12.85 -3.85
N ASP A 79 0.05 14.07 -4.09
CA ASP A 79 -0.37 14.95 -5.19
C ASP A 79 -0.02 14.33 -6.57
N ALA A 80 1.03 13.48 -6.63
CA ALA A 80 1.35 12.67 -7.81
C ALA A 80 0.47 11.41 -7.96
N GLY A 81 -0.46 11.17 -7.03
CA GLY A 81 -1.37 10.03 -7.03
C GLY A 81 -0.82 8.78 -6.34
N ILE A 82 0.20 8.91 -5.50
CA ILE A 82 0.76 7.80 -4.71
C ILE A 82 0.22 7.88 -3.29
N ALA A 83 -0.74 7.02 -2.95
CA ALA A 83 -1.33 6.95 -1.62
C ALA A 83 -0.75 5.76 -0.84
N THR A 84 -0.43 5.98 0.43
CA THR A 84 0.09 4.94 1.32
C THR A 84 -0.85 4.70 2.48
N VAL A 85 -1.22 3.44 2.68
CA VAL A 85 -1.93 2.95 3.86
C VAL A 85 -0.92 2.18 4.70
N PHE A 86 -0.50 2.79 5.79
CA PHE A 86 0.46 2.19 6.73
C PHE A 86 -0.20 1.14 7.60
N GLN A 87 0.60 0.26 8.19
CA GLN A 87 0.18 -0.79 9.12
C GLN A 87 -0.60 -0.19 10.31
N ASP A 88 -0.13 0.92 10.87
CA ASP A 88 -0.86 1.71 11.85
C ASP A 88 -1.75 2.71 11.11
N LEU A 89 -3.04 2.40 11.07
CA LEU A 89 -4.02 3.23 10.39
C LEU A 89 -4.16 4.56 11.11
N ALA A 90 -3.88 5.66 10.44
CA ALA A 90 -4.08 7.01 10.94
C ALA A 90 -5.58 7.36 11.04
N THR A 91 -6.35 6.55 11.77
CA THR A 91 -7.77 6.77 12.03
C THR A 91 -7.99 7.31 13.43
N ILE A 92 -9.01 8.17 13.59
CA ILE A 92 -9.41 8.72 14.90
C ILE A 92 -10.60 7.89 15.40
N PRO A 93 -10.41 6.98 16.38
CA PRO A 93 -11.41 5.96 16.75
C PRO A 93 -12.76 6.51 17.19
N LEU A 94 -12.77 7.64 17.89
CA LEU A 94 -13.99 8.31 18.39
C LEU A 94 -14.68 9.20 17.35
N MET A 95 -14.09 9.35 16.18
CA MET A 95 -14.65 10.15 15.10
C MET A 95 -15.48 9.25 14.17
N SER A 96 -16.56 9.81 13.60
CA SER A 96 -17.42 9.08 12.67
C SER A 96 -16.66 8.64 11.40
N ILE A 97 -17.16 7.57 10.73
CA ILE A 97 -16.55 7.01 9.54
C ILE A 97 -16.45 8.07 8.43
N TRP A 98 -17.54 8.82 8.17
CA TRP A 98 -17.52 9.85 7.13
C TRP A 98 -16.50 10.97 7.42
N ARG A 99 -16.28 11.33 8.68
CA ARG A 99 -15.25 12.30 9.05
C ARG A 99 -13.85 11.76 8.85
N ASN A 100 -13.60 10.51 9.27
CA ASN A 100 -12.32 9.85 8.99
C ASN A 100 -12.05 9.74 7.47
N PHE A 101 -13.09 9.51 6.68
CA PHE A 101 -12.99 9.40 5.22
C PHE A 101 -12.58 10.73 4.59
N PHE A 102 -13.14 11.85 5.04
CA PHE A 102 -12.93 13.17 4.44
C PHE A 102 -11.92 14.06 5.17
N ILE A 103 -11.33 13.60 6.28
CA ILE A 103 -10.39 14.42 7.06
C ILE A 103 -9.28 15.01 6.18
N GLY A 104 -9.16 16.35 6.18
CA GLY A 104 -8.22 17.09 5.35
C GLY A 104 -8.64 17.28 3.89
N ASN A 105 -9.83 16.78 3.48
CA ASN A 105 -10.41 16.95 2.15
C ASN A 105 -11.94 17.12 2.23
N GLU A 106 -12.38 17.93 3.19
CA GLU A 106 -13.79 18.15 3.45
C GLU A 106 -14.47 18.87 2.29
N ILE A 107 -15.71 18.45 1.97
CA ILE A 107 -16.51 19.09 0.94
C ILE A 107 -17.24 20.28 1.54
N GLU A 108 -16.95 21.45 1.01
CA GLU A 108 -17.63 22.70 1.37
C GLU A 108 -18.77 23.04 0.39
N LYS A 109 -19.79 23.73 0.90
CA LYS A 109 -20.85 24.39 0.10
C LYS A 109 -21.04 25.81 0.59
N GLY A 110 -21.62 26.66 -0.30
CA GLY A 110 -21.77 28.09 -0.02
C GLY A 110 -20.91 28.94 -0.93
N PHE A 111 -20.93 30.25 -0.74
CA PHE A 111 -20.23 31.21 -1.59
C PHE A 111 -19.48 32.26 -0.74
N GLY A 112 -18.28 32.62 -1.15
CA GLY A 112 -17.45 33.64 -0.51
C GLY A 112 -17.15 33.31 0.97
N PRO A 113 -17.40 34.25 1.91
CA PRO A 113 -17.14 34.03 3.33
C PRO A 113 -18.19 33.12 4.00
N PHE A 114 -19.31 32.80 3.34
CA PHE A 114 -20.38 31.95 3.86
C PHE A 114 -20.22 30.52 3.34
N LYS A 115 -19.13 29.87 3.72
CA LYS A 115 -18.87 28.46 3.43
C LYS A 115 -19.10 27.60 4.66
N TRP A 116 -19.71 26.44 4.47
CA TRP A 116 -19.89 25.42 5.52
C TRP A 116 -19.77 24.03 4.91
N LEU A 117 -19.55 23.04 5.77
CA LEU A 117 -19.36 21.65 5.34
C LEU A 117 -20.63 21.09 4.71
N ASP A 118 -20.52 20.41 3.58
CA ASP A 118 -21.61 19.63 3.00
C ASP A 118 -21.64 18.21 3.57
N VAL A 119 -22.07 18.14 4.83
CA VAL A 119 -22.11 16.88 5.61
C VAL A 119 -22.99 15.83 4.94
N LYS A 120 -24.11 16.24 4.30
CA LYS A 120 -25.02 15.31 3.62
C LYS A 120 -24.30 14.62 2.46
N LYS A 121 -23.65 15.41 1.59
CA LYS A 121 -22.91 14.90 0.44
C LYS A 121 -21.75 14.00 0.86
N MET A 122 -20.97 14.39 1.87
CA MET A 122 -19.88 13.58 2.41
C MET A 122 -20.34 12.21 2.93
N LYS A 123 -21.47 12.16 3.65
CA LYS A 123 -22.05 10.89 4.14
C LYS A 123 -22.52 9.99 3.00
N GLU A 124 -23.19 10.57 2.00
CA GLU A 124 -23.66 9.84 0.81
C GLU A 124 -22.48 9.22 0.05
N ILE A 125 -21.44 10.01 -0.24
CA ILE A 125 -20.23 9.54 -0.91
C ILE A 125 -19.55 8.43 -0.10
N THR A 126 -19.36 8.65 1.22
CA THR A 126 -18.74 7.64 2.08
C THR A 126 -19.48 6.31 1.98
N LYS A 127 -20.82 6.33 2.05
CA LYS A 127 -21.64 5.11 1.94
C LYS A 127 -21.50 4.46 0.56
N GLN A 128 -21.56 5.25 -0.51
CA GLN A 128 -21.44 4.76 -1.88
C GLN A 128 -20.07 4.13 -2.17
N GLU A 129 -18.98 4.80 -1.76
CA GLU A 129 -17.63 4.29 -1.99
C GLU A 129 -17.34 3.02 -1.20
N LEU A 130 -17.80 2.95 0.06
CA LEU A 130 -17.63 1.75 0.87
C LEU A 130 -18.47 0.60 0.30
N LEU A 131 -19.70 0.85 -0.15
CA LEU A 131 -20.54 -0.17 -0.80
C LEU A 131 -19.90 -0.66 -2.10
N ALA A 132 -19.34 0.24 -2.92
CA ALA A 132 -18.65 -0.11 -4.16
C ALA A 132 -17.38 -0.95 -3.94
N MET A 133 -16.81 -0.90 -2.73
CA MET A 133 -15.72 -1.77 -2.28
C MET A 133 -16.23 -3.06 -1.61
N GLY A 134 -17.56 -3.27 -1.55
CA GLY A 134 -18.18 -4.45 -0.93
C GLY A 134 -18.39 -4.34 0.59
N ILE A 135 -18.34 -3.12 1.15
CA ILE A 135 -18.62 -2.86 2.57
C ILE A 135 -20.03 -2.31 2.69
N ASP A 136 -20.94 -3.11 3.22
CA ASP A 136 -22.29 -2.64 3.55
C ASP A 136 -22.28 -1.88 4.87
N LEU A 137 -22.06 -0.57 4.76
CA LEU A 137 -22.05 0.32 5.90
C LEU A 137 -23.48 0.72 6.28
N ARG A 138 -23.93 0.30 7.47
CA ARG A 138 -25.29 0.63 7.97
C ARG A 138 -25.46 2.11 8.25
N ASP A 139 -24.51 2.72 8.96
CA ASP A 139 -24.56 4.14 9.33
C ASP A 139 -23.17 4.81 9.24
N PRO A 140 -22.96 5.79 8.32
CA PRO A 140 -21.72 6.54 8.24
C PRO A 140 -21.42 7.40 9.49
N ASN A 141 -22.39 7.60 10.36
CA ASN A 141 -22.21 8.38 11.61
C ASN A 141 -21.59 7.56 12.74
N GLN A 142 -21.60 6.23 12.66
CA GLN A 142 -20.97 5.41 13.69
C GLN A 142 -19.47 5.71 13.82
N ASN A 143 -18.93 5.57 15.01
CA ASN A 143 -17.51 5.78 15.26
C ASN A 143 -16.68 4.71 14.53
N ILE A 144 -15.59 5.11 13.85
CA ILE A 144 -14.75 4.16 13.12
C ILE A 144 -14.13 3.10 14.04
N GLY A 145 -13.92 3.42 15.30
CA GLY A 145 -13.43 2.48 16.32
C GLY A 145 -14.35 1.29 16.58
N THR A 146 -15.63 1.36 16.19
CA THR A 146 -16.58 0.23 16.31
C THR A 146 -16.45 -0.79 15.19
N LEU A 147 -15.71 -0.46 14.14
CA LEU A 147 -15.42 -1.35 13.03
C LEU A 147 -14.34 -2.38 13.40
N SER A 148 -14.43 -3.55 12.81
CA SER A 148 -13.34 -4.54 12.85
C SER A 148 -12.05 -4.00 12.20
N GLY A 149 -10.91 -4.61 12.50
CA GLY A 149 -9.63 -4.21 11.89
C GLY A 149 -9.68 -4.24 10.35
N GLY A 150 -10.26 -5.30 9.77
CA GLY A 150 -10.42 -5.42 8.31
C GLY A 150 -11.32 -4.35 7.70
N GLU A 151 -12.41 -3.97 8.38
CA GLU A 151 -13.29 -2.88 7.92
C GLU A 151 -12.61 -1.52 8.00
N ARG A 152 -11.83 -1.24 9.06
CA ARG A 152 -11.03 -0.01 9.15
C ARG A 152 -10.00 0.08 8.02
N GLN A 153 -9.33 -1.04 7.73
CA GLN A 153 -8.40 -1.14 6.59
C GLN A 153 -9.10 -0.82 5.28
N ALA A 154 -10.29 -1.36 5.09
CA ALA A 154 -11.10 -1.13 3.91
C ALA A 154 -11.54 0.35 3.76
N VAL A 155 -11.89 1.02 4.85
CA VAL A 155 -12.18 2.47 4.83
C VAL A 155 -10.96 3.26 4.36
N ALA A 156 -9.76 2.92 4.83
CA ALA A 156 -8.51 3.57 4.42
C ALA A 156 -8.20 3.34 2.93
N ILE A 157 -8.40 2.12 2.44
CA ILE A 157 -8.25 1.78 1.02
C ILE A 157 -9.27 2.54 0.16
N ALA A 158 -10.56 2.49 0.52
CA ALA A 158 -11.62 3.17 -0.21
C ALA A 158 -11.39 4.69 -0.27
N ARG A 159 -10.92 5.28 0.84
CA ARG A 159 -10.53 6.69 0.89
C ARG A 159 -9.41 7.01 -0.11
N ALA A 160 -8.34 6.23 -0.12
CA ALA A 160 -7.23 6.44 -1.04
C ALA A 160 -7.68 6.36 -2.51
N VAL A 161 -8.50 5.36 -2.83
CA VAL A 161 -9.08 5.18 -4.16
C VAL A 161 -9.97 6.36 -4.57
N TYR A 162 -10.87 6.80 -3.69
CA TYR A 162 -11.78 7.92 -3.96
C TYR A 162 -11.04 9.23 -4.23
N PHE A 163 -9.95 9.50 -3.49
CA PHE A 163 -9.14 10.71 -3.69
C PHE A 163 -8.14 10.60 -4.83
N GLY A 164 -8.28 9.62 -5.72
CA GLY A 164 -7.59 9.57 -7.00
C GLY A 164 -6.21 8.92 -6.95
N ALA A 165 -5.99 7.97 -6.05
CA ALA A 165 -4.77 7.19 -6.06
C ALA A 165 -4.60 6.46 -7.40
N LYS A 166 -3.47 6.66 -8.07
CA LYS A 166 -3.00 5.88 -9.22
C LYS A 166 -2.18 4.68 -8.75
N VAL A 167 -1.43 4.88 -7.67
CA VAL A 167 -0.65 3.85 -6.97
C VAL A 167 -1.10 3.80 -5.51
N LEU A 168 -1.46 2.62 -5.05
CA LEU A 168 -1.86 2.34 -3.68
C LEU A 168 -0.81 1.46 -3.01
N ILE A 169 -0.08 2.00 -2.04
CA ILE A 169 0.90 1.26 -1.24
C ILE A 169 0.21 0.77 0.03
N LEU A 170 0.28 -0.53 0.28
CA LEU A 170 -0.28 -1.18 1.47
C LEU A 170 0.84 -1.82 2.28
N ASP A 171 1.09 -1.28 3.47
CA ASP A 171 2.12 -1.76 4.38
C ASP A 171 1.53 -2.75 5.39
N GLU A 172 1.87 -4.04 5.23
CA GLU A 172 1.45 -5.14 6.10
C GLU A 172 -0.08 -5.13 6.41
N PRO A 173 -0.97 -4.96 5.41
CA PRO A 173 -2.38 -4.65 5.67
C PRO A 173 -3.16 -5.78 6.32
N THR A 174 -2.57 -6.98 6.43
CA THR A 174 -3.19 -8.17 7.02
C THR A 174 -2.48 -8.68 8.27
N SER A 175 -1.41 -8.01 8.74
CA SER A 175 -0.50 -8.55 9.77
C SER A 175 -1.14 -8.74 11.15
N ALA A 176 -2.05 -7.87 11.56
CA ALA A 176 -2.71 -7.93 12.87
C ALA A 176 -4.15 -8.47 12.80
N LEU A 177 -4.49 -9.16 11.71
CA LEU A 177 -5.87 -9.59 11.44
C LEU A 177 -6.01 -11.10 11.50
N GLY A 178 -7.15 -11.58 11.99
CA GLY A 178 -7.54 -12.98 11.89
C GLY A 178 -7.83 -13.40 10.43
N VAL A 179 -7.87 -14.69 10.17
CA VAL A 179 -8.02 -15.27 8.81
C VAL A 179 -9.20 -14.68 8.03
N ARG A 180 -10.38 -14.57 8.67
CA ARG A 180 -11.58 -14.00 8.04
C ARG A 180 -11.38 -12.52 7.66
N GLN A 181 -10.79 -11.74 8.54
CA GLN A 181 -10.56 -10.31 8.32
C GLN A 181 -9.50 -10.08 7.23
N SER A 182 -8.43 -10.87 7.24
CA SER A 182 -7.42 -10.86 6.18
C SER A 182 -8.03 -11.15 4.81
N GLY A 183 -8.89 -12.18 4.72
CA GLY A 183 -9.60 -12.49 3.48
C GLY A 183 -10.46 -11.34 2.96
N ILE A 184 -11.07 -10.56 3.86
CA ILE A 184 -11.83 -9.37 3.51
C ILE A 184 -10.89 -8.29 2.93
N VAL A 185 -9.76 -8.02 3.57
CA VAL A 185 -8.77 -7.03 3.08
C VAL A 185 -8.24 -7.42 1.70
N LEU A 186 -7.91 -8.71 1.49
CA LEU A 186 -7.43 -9.18 0.18
C LEU A 186 -8.47 -8.96 -0.94
N LYS A 187 -9.77 -9.09 -0.66
CA LYS A 187 -10.82 -8.72 -1.62
C LYS A 187 -10.77 -7.24 -1.99
N TYR A 188 -10.49 -6.34 -1.04
CA TYR A 188 -10.38 -4.91 -1.32
C TYR A 188 -9.13 -4.56 -2.13
N VAL A 189 -8.04 -5.31 -1.94
CA VAL A 189 -6.86 -5.22 -2.80
C VAL A 189 -7.23 -5.53 -4.26
N LEU A 190 -7.96 -6.62 -4.49
CA LEU A 190 -8.42 -7.00 -5.82
C LEU A 190 -9.42 -5.99 -6.40
N ALA A 191 -10.36 -5.48 -5.59
CA ALA A 191 -11.30 -4.45 -6.03
C ALA A 191 -10.59 -3.13 -6.44
N ALA A 192 -9.51 -2.74 -5.75
CA ALA A 192 -8.69 -1.60 -6.16
C ALA A 192 -7.98 -1.86 -7.50
N LYS A 193 -7.41 -3.05 -7.69
CA LYS A 193 -6.83 -3.49 -8.96
C LYS A 193 -7.86 -3.44 -10.10
N GLU A 194 -9.07 -3.97 -9.90
CA GLU A 194 -10.16 -3.96 -10.89
C GLU A 194 -10.58 -2.54 -11.31
N ARG A 195 -10.38 -1.55 -10.43
CA ARG A 195 -10.57 -0.12 -10.72
C ARG A 195 -9.40 0.51 -11.48
N GLY A 196 -8.43 -0.27 -11.92
CA GLY A 196 -7.28 0.17 -12.69
C GLY A 196 -6.10 0.69 -11.87
N ILE A 197 -6.17 0.59 -10.53
CA ILE A 197 -5.13 1.10 -9.63
C ILE A 197 -3.95 0.13 -9.61
N ALA A 198 -2.74 0.69 -9.66
CA ALA A 198 -1.52 -0.05 -9.40
C ALA A 198 -1.36 -0.27 -7.90
N VAL A 199 -1.33 -1.52 -7.43
CA VAL A 199 -1.22 -1.83 -5.99
C VAL A 199 0.17 -2.35 -5.68
N ILE A 200 0.83 -1.77 -4.67
CA ILE A 200 2.04 -2.29 -4.04
C ILE A 200 1.63 -2.92 -2.71
N PHE A 201 1.67 -4.24 -2.65
CA PHE A 201 1.29 -5.02 -1.48
C PHE A 201 2.54 -5.52 -0.75
N ILE A 202 2.83 -4.94 0.42
CA ILE A 202 4.05 -5.24 1.17
C ILE A 202 3.68 -6.14 2.34
N THR A 203 4.32 -7.30 2.44
CA THR A 203 4.02 -8.27 3.49
C THR A 203 5.18 -9.25 3.75
N HIS A 204 5.18 -9.82 4.94
CA HIS A 204 6.01 -10.97 5.28
C HIS A 204 5.25 -12.31 5.13
N ASN A 205 3.97 -12.28 4.72
CA ASN A 205 3.15 -13.48 4.54
C ASN A 205 3.07 -13.88 3.06
N PRO A 206 3.79 -14.93 2.62
CA PRO A 206 3.80 -15.35 1.22
C PRO A 206 2.43 -15.86 0.74
N ASN A 207 1.63 -16.48 1.63
CA ASN A 207 0.30 -16.97 1.26
C ASN A 207 -0.64 -15.82 0.89
N HIS A 208 -0.65 -14.73 1.66
CA HIS A 208 -1.48 -13.57 1.36
C HIS A 208 -1.01 -12.88 0.06
N ALA A 209 0.31 -12.74 -0.13
CA ALA A 209 0.85 -12.20 -1.37
C ALA A 209 0.46 -13.05 -2.58
N PHE A 210 0.59 -14.37 -2.46
CA PHE A 210 0.27 -15.31 -3.55
C PHE A 210 -1.20 -15.29 -3.96
N LEU A 211 -2.12 -14.98 -3.04
CA LEU A 211 -3.56 -14.90 -3.34
C LEU A 211 -3.92 -13.71 -4.23
N VAL A 212 -3.18 -12.60 -4.17
CA VAL A 212 -3.52 -11.35 -4.86
C VAL A 212 -2.50 -10.88 -5.87
N GLY A 213 -1.23 -11.34 -5.76
CA GLY A 213 -0.09 -10.82 -6.50
C GLY A 213 -0.07 -11.24 -7.98
N ASP A 214 0.31 -10.31 -8.83
CA ASP A 214 0.64 -10.53 -10.24
C ASP A 214 2.16 -10.61 -10.44
N ARG A 215 2.93 -9.83 -9.65
CA ARG A 215 4.39 -9.81 -9.65
C ARG A 215 4.91 -9.82 -8.21
N PHE A 216 5.99 -10.53 -7.99
CA PHE A 216 6.60 -10.72 -6.67
C PHE A 216 8.05 -10.28 -6.69
N TYR A 217 8.43 -9.43 -5.76
CA TYR A 217 9.80 -9.03 -5.48
C TYR A 217 10.18 -9.48 -4.08
N LEU A 218 11.30 -10.18 -3.96
CA LEU A 218 11.82 -10.63 -2.67
C LEU A 218 12.93 -9.71 -2.20
N LEU A 219 12.69 -9.05 -1.07
CA LEU A 219 13.63 -8.14 -0.43
C LEU A 219 14.34 -8.87 0.73
N ASN A 220 15.67 -8.85 0.73
CA ASN A 220 16.48 -9.39 1.81
C ASN A 220 17.68 -8.46 2.06
N ARG A 221 17.86 -8.03 3.31
CA ARG A 221 18.96 -7.15 3.75
C ARG A 221 19.17 -5.93 2.84
N GLY A 222 18.08 -5.28 2.50
CA GLY A 222 18.08 -4.08 1.67
C GLY A 222 18.31 -4.30 0.17
N LYS A 223 18.31 -5.54 -0.32
CA LYS A 223 18.48 -5.86 -1.74
C LYS A 223 17.33 -6.70 -2.27
N LEU A 224 16.97 -6.50 -3.53
CA LEU A 224 16.10 -7.45 -4.24
C LEU A 224 16.93 -8.67 -4.64
N VAL A 225 16.56 -9.82 -4.10
CA VAL A 225 17.28 -11.09 -4.34
C VAL A 225 16.61 -11.95 -5.38
N GLN A 226 15.32 -11.75 -5.63
CA GLN A 226 14.54 -12.49 -6.62
C GLN A 226 13.33 -11.67 -7.09
N SER A 227 12.92 -11.89 -8.33
CA SER A 227 11.65 -11.42 -8.87
C SER A 227 10.96 -12.53 -9.65
N MET A 228 9.63 -12.62 -9.53
CA MET A 228 8.80 -13.64 -10.18
C MET A 228 7.52 -13.01 -10.72
N GLU A 229 7.07 -13.45 -11.88
CA GLU A 229 5.72 -13.16 -12.38
C GLU A 229 4.75 -14.25 -11.93
N ARG A 230 3.47 -13.91 -11.78
CA ARG A 230 2.41 -14.85 -11.35
C ARG A 230 2.40 -16.15 -12.14
N ALA A 231 2.65 -16.07 -13.45
CA ALA A 231 2.62 -17.22 -14.35
C ALA A 231 3.69 -18.27 -14.04
N THR A 232 4.81 -17.87 -13.42
CA THR A 232 5.95 -18.73 -13.08
C THR A 232 6.16 -18.90 -11.59
N ALA A 233 5.40 -18.15 -10.75
CA ALA A 233 5.57 -18.19 -9.30
C ALA A 233 4.94 -19.46 -8.71
N ASP A 234 5.68 -20.07 -7.78
CA ASP A 234 5.25 -21.15 -6.93
C ASP A 234 5.28 -20.72 -5.47
N ILE A 235 4.26 -21.09 -4.69
CA ILE A 235 4.16 -20.69 -3.28
C ILE A 235 5.26 -21.31 -2.42
N ASP A 236 5.69 -22.55 -2.73
CA ASP A 236 6.76 -23.21 -2.01
C ASP A 236 8.12 -22.57 -2.33
N GLU A 237 8.32 -22.13 -3.58
CA GLU A 237 9.51 -21.39 -3.99
C GLU A 237 9.58 -20.03 -3.29
N LEU A 238 8.47 -19.26 -3.28
CA LEU A 238 8.37 -18.00 -2.56
C LEU A 238 8.68 -18.16 -1.07
N THR A 239 8.11 -19.17 -0.44
CA THR A 239 8.30 -19.45 0.99
C THR A 239 9.74 -19.83 1.30
N LYS A 240 10.36 -20.71 0.48
CA LYS A 240 11.76 -21.10 0.61
C LYS A 240 12.72 -19.92 0.39
N ALA A 241 12.44 -19.09 -0.59
CA ALA A 241 13.25 -17.91 -0.88
C ALA A 241 13.19 -16.88 0.26
N MET A 242 12.01 -16.67 0.88
CA MET A 242 11.87 -15.85 2.07
C MET A 242 12.63 -16.39 3.27
N ALA A 243 12.64 -17.70 3.47
CA ALA A 243 13.39 -18.37 4.56
C ALA A 243 14.91 -18.36 4.36
N GLY A 244 15.43 -17.64 3.36
CA GLY A 244 16.88 -17.47 3.16
C GLY A 244 17.57 -18.56 2.34
N GLY A 245 16.80 -19.36 1.59
CA GLY A 245 17.38 -20.40 0.72
C GLY A 245 17.99 -21.59 1.49
N LYS A 246 18.64 -22.49 0.78
CA LYS A 246 19.15 -23.78 1.30
C LYS A 246 20.14 -23.71 2.48
N ASP A 247 20.64 -22.53 2.86
CA ASP A 247 21.75 -22.41 3.83
C ASP A 247 21.32 -22.37 5.31
N GLN A 248 20.04 -22.21 5.65
CA GLN A 248 19.63 -22.13 7.07
C GLN A 248 19.20 -23.48 7.67
N ILE A 249 18.80 -24.45 6.86
CA ILE A 249 18.41 -25.78 7.38
C ILE A 249 19.64 -26.62 7.74
N GLY A 250 20.79 -26.34 7.12
CA GLY A 250 22.04 -27.11 7.38
C GLY A 250 22.82 -26.72 8.64
N ARG A 251 22.47 -25.63 9.35
CA ARG A 251 23.20 -25.17 10.55
C ARG A 251 22.48 -25.42 11.88
N ALA A 252 21.33 -26.07 11.87
CA ALA A 252 20.57 -26.38 13.08
C ALA A 252 20.92 -27.76 13.68
N HIS A 253 21.87 -28.49 13.11
CA HIS A 253 22.37 -29.76 13.63
C HIS A 253 23.90 -29.76 13.66
N VAL A 254 24.49 -29.02 14.58
CA VAL A 254 25.80 -29.34 15.21
C VAL A 254 25.81 -28.80 16.62
#